data_b6e128916b7c8e32f47c797d3f84fd2c
#
_entry.id   b6e128916b7c8e32f47c797d3f84fd2c
#
_cell.length_a   1.000
_cell.length_b   1.000
_cell.length_c   1.000
_cell.angle_alpha   90.00
_cell.angle_beta   90.00
_cell.angle_gamma   90.00
#
_symmetry.space_group_name_H-M   'P 1'
#
loop_
_entity.id
_entity.type
_entity.pdbx_description
1 polymer ?
#
loop_
_entity_poly.entity_id
_entity_poly.type
_entity_poly.pdbx_seq_one_letter_code
_entity_poly.pdbx_strand_id
1 'polypeptide(L)'
;MKNRIASFTLVLALAAAGGRAQSNNIFAQKVVEEIKAAHPEITGLEVAAIKPGKGCQTIAATEAKEIGQKCDKDELTARKTNRPFVEQEKTEFDVTLPIHDSAGKIIATAGMDFNLETGRTKETVIAEALKIGVELERRLTSVSELFRPVQ
;
A
#
# COMPACT_ATOMS: atom_id res chain seq x y z
N MET A 1 -6.15 63.92 -34.63
CA MET A 1 -6.00 63.42 -33.27
C MET A 1 -6.04 61.92 -33.27
N LYS A 2 -4.92 61.24 -33.03
CA LYS A 2 -4.82 59.78 -33.11
C LYS A 2 -4.76 59.24 -31.71
N ASN A 3 -5.87 58.60 -31.22
CA ASN A 3 -5.91 57.86 -29.97
C ASN A 3 -5.29 56.49 -30.19
N ARG A 4 -4.15 56.24 -29.56
CA ARG A 4 -3.56 54.90 -29.45
C ARG A 4 -4.06 54.27 -28.17
N ILE A 5 -4.92 53.25 -28.32
CA ILE A 5 -5.35 52.36 -27.23
C ILE A 5 -4.26 51.32 -27.10
N ALA A 6 -3.53 51.32 -25.99
CA ALA A 6 -2.58 50.25 -25.65
C ALA A 6 -3.34 49.06 -25.03
N SER A 7 -3.44 47.96 -25.76
CA SER A 7 -3.96 46.70 -25.20
C SER A 7 -2.91 46.10 -24.30
N PHE A 8 -3.18 46.07 -23.00
CA PHE A 8 -2.41 45.29 -22.02
C PHE A 8 -2.90 43.87 -22.07
N THR A 9 -2.11 42.96 -22.65
CA THR A 9 -2.36 41.54 -22.60
C THR A 9 -1.86 41.02 -21.27
N LEU A 10 -2.80 40.70 -20.37
CA LEU A 10 -2.51 40.07 -19.08
C LEU A 10 -2.24 38.56 -19.34
N VAL A 11 -0.97 38.18 -19.30
CA VAL A 11 -0.58 36.75 -19.33
C VAL A 11 -0.79 36.17 -17.95
N LEU A 12 -1.88 35.39 -17.82
CA LEU A 12 -2.15 34.60 -16.62
C LEU A 12 -1.24 33.36 -16.63
N ALA A 13 -0.14 33.39 -15.90
CA ALA A 13 0.68 32.21 -15.66
C ALA A 13 -0.07 31.27 -14.71
N LEU A 14 -0.69 30.21 -15.24
CA LEU A 14 -1.14 29.09 -14.44
C LEU A 14 0.10 28.39 -13.88
N ALA A 15 0.43 28.64 -12.61
CA ALA A 15 1.34 27.80 -11.85
C ALA A 15 0.62 26.47 -11.60
N ALA A 16 0.93 25.46 -12.40
CA ALA A 16 0.57 24.09 -12.10
C ALA A 16 1.34 23.70 -10.83
N ALA A 17 0.67 23.77 -9.69
CA ALA A 17 1.14 23.13 -8.46
C ALA A 17 1.10 21.63 -8.69
N GLY A 18 2.17 21.10 -9.27
CA GLY A 18 2.42 19.67 -9.31
C GLY A 18 2.61 19.20 -7.88
N GLY A 19 1.54 18.71 -7.27
CA GLY A 19 1.64 17.99 -6.02
C GLY A 19 2.59 16.81 -6.22
N ARG A 20 3.84 16.96 -5.77
CA ARG A 20 4.75 15.83 -5.61
C ARG A 20 4.06 14.89 -4.65
N ALA A 21 3.60 13.74 -5.14
CA ALA A 21 3.29 12.61 -4.29
C ALA A 21 4.49 12.43 -3.35
N GLN A 22 4.24 12.58 -2.05
CA GLN A 22 5.28 12.41 -1.04
C GLN A 22 5.74 10.96 -1.15
N SER A 23 6.89 10.71 -1.75
CA SER A 23 7.51 9.40 -1.74
C SER A 23 7.79 9.06 -0.28
N ASN A 24 7.16 8.01 0.21
CA ASN A 24 7.33 7.56 1.58
C ASN A 24 8.67 6.83 1.68
N ASN A 25 9.76 7.56 2.00
CA ASN A 25 11.12 7.03 2.05
C ASN A 25 11.37 6.15 3.28
N ILE A 26 10.52 5.15 3.49
CA ILE A 26 10.70 4.15 4.54
C ILE A 26 10.96 2.77 3.92
N PHE A 27 11.59 1.89 4.69
CA PHE A 27 11.99 0.56 4.20
C PHE A 27 10.78 -0.29 3.78
N ALA A 28 9.65 -0.21 4.48
CA ALA A 28 8.43 -0.90 4.08
C ALA A 28 7.96 -0.51 2.66
N GLN A 29 8.05 0.77 2.28
CA GLN A 29 7.68 1.22 0.93
C GLN A 29 8.59 0.61 -0.14
N LYS A 30 9.90 0.61 0.10
CA LYS A 30 10.86 -0.04 -0.80
C LYS A 30 10.56 -1.53 -0.97
N VAL A 31 10.24 -2.23 0.12
CA VAL A 31 9.89 -3.65 0.08
C VAL A 31 8.61 -3.89 -0.71
N VAL A 32 7.56 -3.07 -0.50
CA VAL A 32 6.30 -3.14 -1.25
C VAL A 32 6.54 -2.99 -2.75
N GLU A 33 7.33 -2.01 -3.17
CA GLU A 33 7.64 -1.76 -4.57
C GLU A 33 8.40 -2.93 -5.21
N GLU A 34 9.40 -3.47 -4.53
CA GLU A 34 10.21 -4.58 -5.03
C GLU A 34 9.42 -5.89 -5.09
N ILE A 35 8.59 -6.19 -4.10
CA ILE A 35 7.72 -7.38 -4.10
C ILE A 35 6.68 -7.25 -5.21
N LYS A 36 6.01 -6.09 -5.34
CA LYS A 36 5.05 -5.87 -6.42
C LYS A 36 5.68 -6.06 -7.81
N ALA A 37 6.92 -5.59 -7.99
CA ALA A 37 7.65 -5.77 -9.25
C ALA A 37 7.99 -7.24 -9.54
N ALA A 38 8.25 -8.05 -8.50
CA ALA A 38 8.56 -9.47 -8.63
C ALA A 38 7.31 -10.35 -8.79
N HIS A 39 6.14 -9.86 -8.41
CA HIS A 39 4.87 -10.60 -8.37
C HIS A 39 3.83 -9.96 -9.30
N PRO A 40 3.87 -10.23 -10.62
CA PRO A 40 2.90 -9.68 -11.57
C PRO A 40 1.47 -10.23 -11.37
N GLU A 41 1.31 -11.31 -10.62
CA GLU A 41 0.03 -11.93 -10.29
C GLU A 41 -0.84 -11.08 -9.35
N ILE A 42 -0.25 -10.17 -8.57
CA ILE A 42 -1.00 -9.20 -7.77
C ILE A 42 -1.14 -7.88 -8.50
N THR A 43 -2.28 -7.21 -8.38
CA THR A 43 -2.54 -5.89 -8.96
C THR A 43 -2.20 -4.76 -7.98
N GLY A 44 -2.40 -4.99 -6.69
CA GLY A 44 -2.09 -4.08 -5.59
C GLY A 44 -1.36 -4.79 -4.45
N LEU A 45 -0.59 -4.03 -3.70
CA LEU A 45 0.04 -4.45 -2.44
C LEU A 45 0.14 -3.25 -1.51
N GLU A 46 -0.34 -3.45 -0.29
CA GLU A 46 -0.17 -2.48 0.79
C GLU A 46 0.32 -3.15 2.07
N VAL A 47 0.91 -2.35 2.95
CA VAL A 47 1.32 -2.76 4.30
C VAL A 47 0.77 -1.74 5.29
N ALA A 48 -0.01 -2.23 6.26
CA ALA A 48 -0.54 -1.42 7.34
C ALA A 48 0.06 -1.82 8.70
N ALA A 49 0.35 -0.84 9.54
CA ALA A 49 0.94 -1.06 10.85
C ALA A 49 0.46 -0.03 11.88
N ILE A 50 0.70 -0.32 13.16
CA ILE A 50 0.43 0.62 14.24
C ILE A 50 1.54 1.67 14.25
N LYS A 51 1.19 2.89 13.89
CA LYS A 51 2.09 4.05 13.95
C LYS A 51 1.98 4.73 15.31
N PRO A 52 3.09 4.95 16.03
CA PRO A 52 3.08 5.63 17.31
C PRO A 52 2.30 6.96 17.26
N GLY A 53 1.33 7.13 18.18
CA GLY A 53 0.50 8.34 18.27
C GLY A 53 -0.59 8.50 17.19
N LYS A 54 -0.69 7.59 16.22
CA LYS A 54 -1.69 7.67 15.14
C LYS A 54 -2.57 6.42 14.99
N GLY A 55 -2.23 5.33 15.67
CA GLY A 55 -2.97 4.06 15.56
C GLY A 55 -2.61 3.27 14.31
N CYS A 56 -3.51 2.35 13.92
CA CYS A 56 -3.33 1.52 12.74
C CYS A 56 -3.61 2.32 11.46
N GLN A 57 -2.65 2.29 10.53
CA GLN A 57 -2.79 2.92 9.22
C GLN A 57 -1.89 2.26 8.18
N THR A 58 -2.25 2.41 6.91
CA THR A 58 -1.38 2.04 5.77
C THR A 58 -0.12 2.88 5.80
N ILE A 59 1.03 2.22 5.85
CA ILE A 59 2.35 2.87 5.92
C ILE A 59 3.12 2.78 4.61
N ALA A 60 2.79 1.81 3.76
CA ALA A 60 3.37 1.60 2.45
C ALA A 60 2.33 1.00 1.51
N ALA A 61 2.31 1.41 0.26
CA ALA A 61 1.36 0.91 -0.73
C ALA A 61 1.86 1.15 -2.16
N THR A 62 1.39 0.33 -3.09
CA THR A 62 1.60 0.54 -4.52
C THR A 62 0.84 1.75 -5.04
N GLU A 63 -0.30 2.07 -4.43
CA GLU A 63 -1.05 3.29 -4.70
C GLU A 63 -0.81 4.35 -3.63
N ALA A 64 -0.16 5.46 -3.99
CA ALA A 64 0.24 6.50 -3.05
C ALA A 64 -0.94 7.12 -2.26
N LYS A 65 -2.15 7.11 -2.82
CA LYS A 65 -3.37 7.63 -2.15
C LYS A 65 -3.77 6.84 -0.90
N GLU A 66 -3.32 5.59 -0.78
CA GLU A 66 -3.65 4.70 0.34
C GLU A 66 -2.75 4.95 1.55
N ILE A 67 -1.55 5.50 1.32
CA ILE A 67 -0.62 5.79 2.41
C ILE A 67 -1.20 6.82 3.37
N GLY A 68 -1.27 6.44 4.64
CA GLY A 68 -1.82 7.26 5.72
C GLY A 68 -3.31 7.03 5.99
N GLN A 69 -4.00 6.23 5.19
CA GLN A 69 -5.38 5.83 5.49
C GLN A 69 -5.41 4.96 6.75
N LYS A 70 -6.47 5.08 7.52
CA LYS A 70 -6.68 4.24 8.71
C LYS A 70 -7.01 2.82 8.27
N CYS A 71 -6.53 1.86 9.05
CA CYS A 71 -6.90 0.47 8.86
C CYS A 71 -8.42 0.31 8.86
N ASP A 72 -8.89 -0.47 7.93
CA ASP A 72 -10.29 -0.82 7.80
C ASP A 72 -10.62 -2.17 8.47
N LYS A 73 -11.75 -2.74 8.12
CA LYS A 73 -12.25 -4.00 8.68
C LYS A 73 -11.31 -5.18 8.42
N ASP A 74 -10.67 -5.21 7.27
CA ASP A 74 -9.92 -6.36 6.79
C ASP A 74 -8.59 -6.49 7.53
N GLU A 75 -7.82 -5.40 7.63
CA GLU A 75 -6.60 -5.36 8.44
C GLU A 75 -6.89 -5.60 9.93
N LEU A 76 -7.96 -4.98 10.45
CA LEU A 76 -8.33 -5.17 11.85
C LEU A 76 -8.76 -6.60 12.14
N THR A 77 -9.47 -7.26 11.20
CA THR A 77 -9.89 -8.65 11.32
C THR A 77 -8.70 -9.60 11.23
N ALA A 78 -7.84 -9.45 10.21
CA ALA A 78 -6.65 -10.27 10.05
C ALA A 78 -5.73 -10.17 11.27
N ARG A 79 -5.51 -8.96 11.79
CA ARG A 79 -4.73 -8.73 13.01
C ARG A 79 -5.36 -9.36 14.25
N LYS A 80 -6.67 -9.23 14.43
CA LYS A 80 -7.40 -9.76 15.60
C LYS A 80 -7.45 -11.28 15.61
N THR A 81 -7.69 -11.88 14.46
CA THR A 81 -7.87 -13.34 14.35
C THR A 81 -6.55 -14.09 14.14
N ASN A 82 -5.50 -13.38 13.79
CA ASN A 82 -4.21 -13.93 13.36
C ASN A 82 -4.37 -14.93 12.19
N ARG A 83 -5.24 -14.62 11.24
CA ARG A 83 -5.57 -15.46 10.08
C ARG A 83 -5.73 -14.60 8.84
N PRO A 84 -5.53 -15.17 7.64
CA PRO A 84 -5.89 -14.52 6.39
C PRO A 84 -7.36 -14.11 6.41
N PHE A 85 -7.65 -12.90 5.94
CA PHE A 85 -8.98 -12.44 5.59
C PHE A 85 -9.07 -12.36 4.07
N VAL A 86 -10.18 -12.83 3.48
CA VAL A 86 -10.37 -12.82 2.03
C VAL A 86 -11.77 -12.31 1.72
N GLU A 87 -11.82 -11.29 0.91
CA GLU A 87 -13.05 -10.79 0.31
C GLU A 87 -13.00 -10.97 -1.21
N GLN A 88 -14.12 -11.33 -1.80
CA GLN A 88 -14.28 -11.38 -3.24
C GLN A 88 -15.14 -10.21 -3.67
N GLU A 89 -14.55 -9.33 -4.45
CA GLU A 89 -15.22 -8.22 -5.08
C GLU A 89 -15.66 -8.55 -6.51
N LYS A 90 -16.20 -7.56 -7.24
CA LYS A 90 -16.71 -7.79 -8.60
C LYS A 90 -15.60 -8.18 -9.60
N THR A 91 -14.41 -7.66 -9.43
CA THR A 91 -13.29 -7.77 -10.38
C THR A 91 -12.04 -8.40 -9.79
N GLU A 92 -11.98 -8.59 -8.47
CA GLU A 92 -10.79 -9.05 -7.77
C GLU A 92 -11.10 -9.80 -6.48
N PHE A 93 -10.08 -10.50 -5.98
CA PHE A 93 -10.01 -10.95 -4.60
C PHE A 93 -9.08 -10.01 -3.85
N ASP A 94 -9.53 -9.55 -2.70
CA ASP A 94 -8.69 -8.90 -1.72
C ASP A 94 -8.29 -9.91 -0.64
N VAL A 95 -7.00 -10.03 -0.38
CA VAL A 95 -6.44 -10.95 0.62
C VAL A 95 -5.58 -10.17 1.59
N THR A 96 -6.03 -10.07 2.83
CA THR A 96 -5.25 -9.45 3.90
C THR A 96 -4.62 -10.51 4.82
N LEU A 97 -3.31 -10.43 5.00
CA LEU A 97 -2.53 -11.32 5.85
C LEU A 97 -1.97 -10.60 7.08
N PRO A 98 -1.95 -11.24 8.27
CA PRO A 98 -1.07 -10.79 9.35
C PRO A 98 0.39 -11.08 8.98
N ILE A 99 1.29 -10.14 9.28
CA ILE A 99 2.74 -10.23 9.06
C ILE A 99 3.43 -10.26 10.43
N HIS A 100 4.29 -11.26 10.63
CA HIS A 100 4.91 -11.55 11.92
C HIS A 100 6.42 -11.28 11.92
N ASP A 101 6.94 -10.99 13.10
CA ASP A 101 8.38 -11.08 13.36
C ASP A 101 8.81 -12.54 13.64
N SER A 102 10.12 -12.75 13.85
CA SER A 102 10.68 -14.07 14.14
C SER A 102 10.19 -14.70 15.45
N ALA A 103 9.58 -13.91 16.33
CA ALA A 103 8.96 -14.38 17.59
C ALA A 103 7.47 -14.71 17.41
N GLY A 104 6.91 -14.58 16.20
CA GLY A 104 5.50 -14.82 15.91
C GLY A 104 4.57 -13.68 16.34
N LYS A 105 5.11 -12.50 16.66
CA LYS A 105 4.31 -11.32 17.00
C LYS A 105 3.89 -10.61 15.72
N ILE A 106 2.60 -10.25 15.61
CA ILE A 106 2.10 -9.44 14.49
C ILE A 106 2.67 -8.04 14.56
N ILE A 107 3.45 -7.66 13.55
CA ILE A 107 4.06 -6.34 13.40
C ILE A 107 3.34 -5.47 12.38
N ALA A 108 2.68 -6.10 11.40
CA ALA A 108 1.94 -5.44 10.32
C ALA A 108 0.82 -6.33 9.80
N THR A 109 0.03 -5.82 8.86
CA THR A 109 -0.81 -6.58 7.95
C THR A 109 -0.42 -6.23 6.53
N ALA A 110 -0.64 -7.14 5.58
CA ALA A 110 -0.44 -6.90 4.16
C ALA A 110 -1.70 -7.22 3.38
N GLY A 111 -2.23 -6.25 2.66
CA GLY A 111 -3.34 -6.39 1.72
C GLY A 111 -2.82 -6.61 0.30
N MET A 112 -3.41 -7.56 -0.42
CA MET A 112 -3.03 -7.93 -1.78
C MET A 112 -4.26 -8.12 -2.64
N ASP A 113 -4.27 -7.47 -3.81
CA ASP A 113 -5.33 -7.59 -4.79
C ASP A 113 -4.94 -8.59 -5.88
N PHE A 114 -5.85 -9.49 -6.20
CA PHE A 114 -5.71 -10.49 -7.26
C PHE A 114 -6.87 -10.39 -8.23
N ASN A 115 -6.61 -10.23 -9.53
CA ASN A 115 -7.66 -10.25 -10.54
C ASN A 115 -8.47 -11.54 -10.48
N LEU A 116 -9.80 -11.43 -10.72
CA LEU A 116 -10.68 -12.56 -10.97
C LEU A 116 -10.38 -13.16 -12.35
N GLU A 117 -9.53 -14.19 -12.36
CA GLU A 117 -9.25 -14.98 -13.56
C GLU A 117 -10.00 -16.30 -13.52
N THR A 118 -10.21 -16.89 -14.71
CA THR A 118 -10.86 -18.21 -14.82
C THR A 118 -10.09 -19.27 -14.01
N GLY A 119 -10.81 -19.96 -13.12
CA GLY A 119 -10.23 -21.00 -12.25
C GLY A 119 -9.60 -20.50 -10.96
N ARG A 120 -9.50 -19.19 -10.74
CA ARG A 120 -9.01 -18.63 -9.47
C ARG A 120 -10.09 -18.72 -8.40
N THR A 121 -9.75 -19.25 -7.23
CA THR A 121 -10.65 -19.43 -6.07
C THR A 121 -10.06 -18.76 -4.84
N LYS A 122 -10.84 -18.63 -3.77
CA LYS A 122 -10.36 -18.13 -2.47
C LYS A 122 -9.16 -18.93 -1.96
N GLU A 123 -9.18 -20.24 -2.10
CA GLU A 123 -8.11 -21.13 -1.66
C GLU A 123 -6.82 -20.88 -2.44
N THR A 124 -6.92 -20.71 -3.76
CA THR A 124 -5.75 -20.46 -4.61
C THR A 124 -5.14 -19.09 -4.34
N VAL A 125 -5.93 -18.04 -4.18
CA VAL A 125 -5.39 -16.70 -3.86
C VAL A 125 -4.80 -16.65 -2.46
N ILE A 126 -5.38 -17.33 -1.47
CA ILE A 126 -4.76 -17.46 -0.14
C ILE A 126 -3.39 -18.14 -0.25
N ALA A 127 -3.28 -19.23 -1.00
CA ALA A 127 -2.03 -19.95 -1.15
C ALA A 127 -0.94 -19.11 -1.85
N GLU A 128 -1.32 -18.31 -2.86
CA GLU A 128 -0.44 -17.36 -3.51
C GLU A 128 -0.03 -16.23 -2.55
N ALA A 129 -1.00 -15.62 -1.85
CA ALA A 129 -0.74 -14.57 -0.88
C ALA A 129 0.18 -15.01 0.26
N LEU A 130 0.01 -16.23 0.79
CA LEU A 130 0.87 -16.79 1.84
C LEU A 130 2.33 -16.91 1.41
N LYS A 131 2.61 -17.23 0.14
CA LYS A 131 3.98 -17.25 -0.39
C LYS A 131 4.61 -15.85 -0.36
N ILE A 132 3.85 -14.86 -0.80
CA ILE A 132 4.26 -13.45 -0.77
C ILE A 132 4.41 -12.98 0.69
N GLY A 133 3.51 -13.40 1.58
CA GLY A 133 3.57 -13.13 3.01
C GLY A 133 4.87 -13.60 3.66
N VAL A 134 5.32 -14.83 3.34
CA VAL A 134 6.62 -15.34 3.80
C VAL A 134 7.79 -14.49 3.31
N GLU A 135 7.72 -13.99 2.08
CA GLU A 135 8.74 -13.10 1.54
C GLU A 135 8.74 -11.74 2.25
N LEU A 136 7.55 -11.17 2.53
CA LEU A 136 7.42 -9.96 3.34
C LEU A 136 8.02 -10.14 4.73
N GLU A 137 7.70 -11.23 5.45
CA GLU A 137 8.21 -11.53 6.80
C GLU A 137 9.73 -11.70 6.85
N ARG A 138 10.34 -12.23 5.80
CA ARG A 138 11.81 -12.33 5.70
C ARG A 138 12.48 -10.97 5.60
N ARG A 139 11.79 -9.97 5.11
CA ARG A 139 12.33 -8.63 4.87
C ARG A 139 11.90 -7.63 5.92
N LEU A 140 10.65 -7.70 6.37
CA LEU A 140 10.07 -6.83 7.40
C LEU A 140 10.15 -7.53 8.76
N THR A 141 11.33 -7.53 9.37
CA THR A 141 11.65 -8.38 10.53
C THR A 141 11.27 -7.79 11.87
N SER A 142 10.93 -6.49 11.93
CA SER A 142 10.53 -5.80 13.16
C SER A 142 9.78 -4.51 12.86
N VAL A 143 9.08 -3.97 13.88
CA VAL A 143 8.41 -2.66 13.77
C VAL A 143 9.40 -1.55 13.41
N SER A 144 10.62 -1.58 13.97
CA SER A 144 11.65 -0.57 13.66
C SER A 144 12.10 -0.64 12.20
N GLU A 145 12.19 -1.83 11.61
CA GLU A 145 12.52 -1.98 10.18
C GLU A 145 11.44 -1.40 9.28
N LEU A 146 10.15 -1.56 9.63
CA LEU A 146 9.06 -0.98 8.84
C LEU A 146 9.27 0.51 8.55
N PHE A 147 9.66 1.25 9.59
CA PHE A 147 9.78 2.71 9.54
C PHE A 147 11.21 3.21 9.30
N ARG A 148 12.16 2.32 9.09
CA ARG A 148 13.56 2.71 8.85
C ARG A 148 13.66 3.57 7.59
N PRO A 149 14.25 4.78 7.67
CA PRO A 149 14.48 5.60 6.48
C PRO A 149 15.37 4.87 5.46
N VAL A 150 15.07 5.02 4.18
CA VAL A 150 15.92 4.59 3.07
C VAL A 150 16.39 5.80 2.28
N GLN A 151 17.66 5.77 1.86
CA GLN A 151 18.27 6.81 1.03
C GLN A 151 18.05 6.52 -0.45
#